data_8943d375fe7e15921ec4663aff1c0572
#
_entry.id   8943d375fe7e15921ec4663aff1c0572
#
_cell.length_a   1.000
_cell.length_b   1.000
_cell.length_c   1.000
_cell.angle_alpha   90.00
_cell.angle_beta   90.00
_cell.angle_gamma   90.00
#
_symmetry.space_group_name_H-M   'P 1'
#
loop_
_entity.id
_entity.type
_entity.pdbx_description
1 polymer ?
#
loop_
_entity_poly.entity_id
_entity_poly.type
_entity_poly.pdbx_seq_one_letter_code
_entity_poly.pdbx_strand_id
1 'polypeptide(L)'
;MSDESIAARIERLVNEEQELRDREQTDRADPDALEGETERLRAVEVELDQCWDLLRQRRALRDAGADPNRAQARDAGTVERYQQ
;
A
#
# COMPACT_ATOMS: atom_id res chain seq x y z
N MET A 1 7.26 -7.03 13.58
CA MET A 1 7.23 -6.17 12.37
C MET A 1 8.39 -5.19 12.45
N SER A 2 9.16 -5.05 11.39
CA SER A 2 10.31 -4.16 11.33
C SER A 2 10.14 -3.19 10.15
N ASP A 3 10.92 -2.12 10.15
CA ASP A 3 10.96 -1.19 9.01
C ASP A 3 11.37 -1.94 7.73
N GLU A 4 12.33 -2.87 7.85
CA GLU A 4 12.79 -3.67 6.71
C GLU A 4 11.69 -4.57 6.14
N SER A 5 10.90 -5.21 6.99
CA SER A 5 9.80 -6.06 6.54
C SER A 5 8.69 -5.24 5.88
N ILE A 6 8.42 -4.05 6.39
CA ILE A 6 7.43 -3.14 5.78
C ILE A 6 7.95 -2.65 4.42
N ALA A 7 9.23 -2.26 4.33
CA ALA A 7 9.85 -1.83 3.08
C ALA A 7 9.84 -2.94 2.02
N ALA A 8 10.10 -4.19 2.43
CA ALA A 8 10.04 -5.33 1.52
C ALA A 8 8.61 -5.56 1.00
N ARG A 9 7.62 -5.37 1.85
CA ARG A 9 6.21 -5.47 1.43
C ARG A 9 5.85 -4.35 0.46
N ILE A 10 6.31 -3.14 0.69
CA ILE A 10 6.12 -2.01 -0.23
C ILE A 10 6.70 -2.34 -1.59
N GLU A 11 7.92 -2.88 -1.64
CA GLU A 11 8.57 -3.26 -2.89
C GLU A 11 7.74 -4.28 -3.67
N ARG A 12 7.24 -5.32 -3.00
CA ARG A 12 6.37 -6.31 -3.64
C ARG A 12 5.08 -5.69 -4.17
N LEU A 13 4.48 -4.79 -3.40
CA LEU A 13 3.23 -4.13 -3.80
C LEU A 13 3.46 -3.18 -4.97
N VAL A 14 4.58 -2.46 -5.00
CA VAL A 14 4.93 -1.58 -6.12
C VAL A 14 5.12 -2.40 -7.40
N ASN A 15 5.78 -3.55 -7.31
CA ASN A 15 5.95 -4.44 -8.45
C ASN A 15 4.60 -4.98 -8.95
N GLU A 16 3.71 -5.35 -8.05
CA GLU A 16 2.36 -5.80 -8.40
C GLU A 16 1.57 -4.66 -9.06
N GLU A 17 1.68 -3.45 -8.55
CA GLU A 17 1.04 -2.27 -9.13
C GLU A 17 1.48 -2.07 -10.60
N GLN A 18 2.76 -2.17 -10.85
CA GLN A 18 3.32 -2.06 -12.21
C GLN A 18 2.77 -3.13 -13.13
N GLU A 19 2.76 -4.38 -12.69
CA GLU A 19 2.22 -5.48 -13.47
C GLU A 19 0.73 -5.30 -13.79
N LEU A 20 -0.05 -4.83 -12.81
CA LEU A 20 -1.48 -4.59 -12.99
C LEU A 20 -1.74 -3.45 -13.97
N ARG A 21 -0.95 -2.38 -13.92
CA ARG A 21 -1.07 -1.27 -14.89
C ARG A 21 -0.75 -1.73 -16.30
N ASP A 22 0.25 -2.59 -16.46
CA ASP A 22 0.61 -3.14 -17.75
C ASP A 22 -0.51 -4.03 -18.30
N ARG A 23 -1.12 -4.84 -17.45
CA ARG A 23 -2.26 -5.69 -17.82
C ARG A 23 -3.48 -4.88 -18.21
N GLU A 24 -3.76 -3.78 -17.52
CA GLU A 24 -4.86 -2.90 -17.87
C GLU A 24 -4.75 -2.39 -19.30
N GLN A 25 -3.54 -2.06 -19.73
CA GLN A 25 -3.31 -1.62 -21.10
C GLN A 25 -3.52 -2.74 -22.12
N THR A 26 -3.10 -3.95 -21.76
CA THR A 26 -3.24 -5.13 -22.62
C THR A 26 -4.70 -5.58 -22.73
N ASP A 27 -5.43 -5.52 -21.62
CA ASP A 27 -6.78 -6.11 -21.49
C ASP A 27 -7.91 -5.09 -21.71
N ARG A 28 -7.61 -3.94 -22.31
CA ARG A 28 -8.63 -2.92 -22.59
C ARG A 28 -9.82 -3.42 -23.38
N ALA A 29 -9.62 -4.43 -24.21
CA ALA A 29 -10.67 -5.01 -25.03
C ALA A 29 -11.50 -6.05 -24.28
N ASP A 30 -11.11 -6.43 -23.06
CA ASP A 30 -11.81 -7.40 -22.22
C ASP A 30 -12.33 -6.71 -20.95
N PRO A 31 -13.60 -6.28 -20.92
CA PRO A 31 -14.13 -5.54 -19.77
C PRO A 31 -14.11 -6.33 -18.45
N ASP A 32 -14.30 -7.64 -18.50
CA ASP A 32 -14.32 -8.45 -17.28
C ASP A 32 -12.93 -8.57 -16.66
N ALA A 33 -11.92 -8.83 -17.48
CA ALA A 33 -10.53 -8.86 -17.02
C ALA A 33 -10.09 -7.49 -16.52
N LEU A 34 -10.44 -6.44 -17.23
CA LEU A 34 -10.08 -5.06 -16.85
C LEU A 34 -10.70 -4.68 -15.51
N GLU A 35 -11.96 -5.05 -15.27
CA GLU A 35 -12.64 -4.75 -14.00
C GLU A 35 -11.91 -5.41 -12.81
N GLY A 36 -11.56 -6.70 -12.94
CA GLY A 36 -10.82 -7.42 -11.90
C GLY A 36 -9.45 -6.81 -11.62
N GLU A 37 -8.75 -6.40 -12.66
CA GLU A 37 -7.44 -5.75 -12.53
C GLU A 37 -7.55 -4.38 -11.89
N THR A 38 -8.57 -3.61 -12.23
CA THR A 38 -8.82 -2.30 -11.63
C THR A 38 -9.15 -2.42 -10.14
N GLU A 39 -9.96 -3.40 -9.75
CA GLU A 39 -10.26 -3.67 -8.36
C GLU A 39 -9.01 -4.07 -7.57
N ARG A 40 -8.19 -4.96 -8.14
CA ARG A 40 -6.95 -5.39 -7.48
C ARG A 40 -5.96 -4.23 -7.36
N LEU A 41 -5.84 -3.40 -8.39
CA LEU A 41 -4.97 -2.23 -8.37
C LEU A 41 -5.38 -1.27 -7.24
N ARG A 42 -6.68 -1.04 -7.07
CA ARG A 42 -7.19 -0.21 -5.97
C ARG A 42 -6.82 -0.79 -4.62
N ALA A 43 -6.97 -2.10 -4.44
CA ALA A 43 -6.60 -2.78 -3.21
C ALA A 43 -5.11 -2.66 -2.92
N VAL A 44 -4.27 -2.80 -3.93
CA VAL A 44 -2.80 -2.65 -3.81
C VAL A 44 -2.46 -1.22 -3.39
N GLU A 45 -3.09 -0.22 -3.98
CA GLU A 45 -2.87 1.18 -3.62
C GLU A 45 -3.22 1.46 -2.15
N VAL A 46 -4.33 0.89 -1.66
CA VAL A 46 -4.71 1.01 -0.24
C VAL A 46 -3.67 0.34 0.65
N GLU A 47 -3.23 -0.85 0.29
CA GLU A 47 -2.20 -1.57 1.07
C GLU A 47 -0.87 -0.79 1.10
N LEU A 48 -0.49 -0.16 -0.01
CA LEU A 48 0.68 0.72 -0.07
C LEU A 48 0.54 1.90 0.88
N ASP A 49 -0.61 2.56 0.87
CA ASP A 49 -0.88 3.69 1.77
C ASP A 49 -0.79 3.27 3.24
N GLN A 50 -1.31 2.08 3.57
CA GLN A 50 -1.22 1.52 4.92
C GLN A 50 0.24 1.24 5.31
N CYS A 51 1.04 0.72 4.40
CA CYS A 51 2.46 0.46 4.66
C CYS A 51 3.25 1.76 4.90
N TRP A 52 3.02 2.78 4.08
CA TRP A 52 3.66 4.08 4.26
C TRP A 52 3.24 4.72 5.58
N ASP A 53 1.95 4.60 5.93
CA ASP A 53 1.44 5.12 7.21
C ASP A 53 2.12 4.42 8.40
N LEU A 54 2.30 3.10 8.33
CA LEU A 54 3.01 2.35 9.36
C LEU A 54 4.44 2.84 9.55
N LEU A 55 5.17 3.09 8.45
CA LEU A 55 6.52 3.62 8.54
C LEU A 55 6.54 5.00 9.20
N ARG A 56 5.59 5.87 8.86
CA ARG A 56 5.47 7.19 9.50
C ARG A 56 5.19 7.07 10.98
N GLN A 57 4.28 6.18 11.38
CA GLN A 57 3.98 5.93 12.79
C GLN A 57 5.22 5.43 13.55
N ARG A 58 5.94 4.47 12.98
CA ARG A 58 7.13 3.91 13.60
C ARG A 58 8.20 4.98 13.79
N ARG A 59 8.39 5.83 12.81
CA ARG A 59 9.34 6.95 12.90
C ARG A 59 8.93 7.92 14.00
N ALA A 60 7.64 8.29 14.04
CA ALA A 60 7.13 9.21 15.06
C ALA A 60 7.32 8.63 16.47
N LEU A 61 7.08 7.34 16.66
CA LEU A 61 7.28 6.66 17.94
C LEU A 61 8.75 6.67 18.36
N ARG A 62 9.66 6.37 17.44
CA ARG A 62 11.11 6.43 17.73
C ARG A 62 11.54 7.83 18.11
N ASP A 63 11.08 8.84 17.40
CA ASP A 63 11.42 10.24 17.65
C ASP A 63 10.92 10.69 19.02
N ALA A 64 9.81 10.11 19.49
CA ALA A 64 9.24 10.38 20.81
C ALA A 64 9.85 9.50 21.93
N GLY A 65 10.81 8.65 21.61
CA GLY A 65 11.42 7.74 22.58
C GLY A 65 10.52 6.55 22.95
N ALA A 66 9.49 6.28 22.17
CA ALA A 66 8.57 5.18 22.40
C ALA A 66 8.91 3.96 21.49
N ASP A 67 8.27 2.83 21.78
CA ASP A 67 8.49 1.60 21.03
C ASP A 67 7.83 1.66 19.65
N PRO A 68 8.61 1.60 18.54
CA PRO A 68 8.04 1.59 17.20
C PRO A 68 7.07 0.44 16.94
N ASN A 69 7.19 -0.66 17.68
CA ASN A 69 6.29 -1.81 17.53
C ASN A 69 4.85 -1.54 18.01
N ARG A 70 4.60 -0.38 18.60
CA ARG A 70 3.25 0.06 18.93
C ARG A 70 2.47 0.58 17.73
N ALA A 71 3.14 0.81 16.59
CA ALA A 71 2.49 1.22 15.36
C ALA A 71 1.50 0.15 14.89
N GLN A 72 0.33 0.58 14.42
CA GLN A 72 -0.73 -0.31 13.95
C GLN A 72 -1.27 0.17 12.61
N ALA A 73 -1.62 -0.79 11.75
CA ALA A 73 -2.25 -0.48 10.47
C ALA A 73 -3.57 0.26 10.70
N ARG A 74 -3.75 1.39 10.02
CA ARG A 74 -4.99 2.15 10.06
C ARG A 74 -5.90 1.71 8.92
N ASP A 75 -7.20 1.95 9.07
CA ASP A 75 -8.16 1.57 8.04
C ASP A 75 -7.95 2.37 6.74
N ALA A 76 -8.51 1.85 5.66
CA ALA A 76 -8.36 2.44 4.32
C ALA A 76 -8.83 3.88 4.26
N GLY A 77 -9.96 4.20 4.90
CA GLY A 77 -10.50 5.56 4.90
C GLY A 77 -9.56 6.56 5.55
N THR A 78 -8.89 6.17 6.63
CA THR A 78 -7.93 7.03 7.34
C THR A 78 -6.70 7.31 6.47
N VAL A 79 -6.09 6.26 5.89
CA VAL A 79 -4.86 6.45 5.10
C VAL A 79 -5.12 7.18 3.78
N GLU A 80 -6.27 6.97 3.17
CA GLU A 80 -6.65 7.68 1.94
C GLU A 80 -6.80 9.18 2.18
N ARG A 81 -7.28 9.60 3.36
CA ARG A 81 -7.39 11.02 3.71
C ARG A 81 -6.04 11.72 3.79
N TYR A 82 -4.99 11.01 4.17
CA TYR A 82 -3.65 11.58 4.23
C TYR A 82 -3.10 11.94 2.86
N GLN A 83 -3.61 11.31 1.82
CA GLN A 83 -3.14 11.51 0.44
C GLN A 83 -3.80 12.70 -0.24
N GLN A 84 -4.81 13.27 0.36
CA GLN A 84 -5.58 14.37 -0.23
C GLN A 84 -5.18 15.74 0.32
#